data_9da1a889505f815e104470ae3f8d6634
#
_entry.id   9da1a889505f815e104470ae3f8d6634
#
_cell.length_a   1.000
_cell.length_b   1.000
_cell.length_c   1.000
_cell.angle_alpha   90.00
_cell.angle_beta   90.00
_cell.angle_gamma   90.00
#
_symmetry.space_group_name_H-M   'P 1'
#
loop_
_entity.id
_entity.type
_entity.pdbx_description
1 polymer ?
#
loop_
_entity_poly.entity_id
_entity_poly.type
_entity_poly.pdbx_seq_one_letter_code
_entity_poly.pdbx_strand_id
1 'polypeptide(L)'
;MFSYLKLFIVLFAIFTLVTLEGPASAKPLDVLIQNEVDDAGNVNLLLSLKNSGSRPIYHVRPMFHFHHSMSMMSKIMRLDPGQSITLENDKHPPVRRVGRYPLTAMVEFWLHPNGGTKQSVLFTDSFFFKEPLVSKVEGNLASVTDLDSSILKVFLKNRSESLKNIRMMLLLPPGIEAKDFSGVMGFTMRGGEAKNFEIRVFRRDNIERDRFPVRLMIEYGEMLKHYSSEINGTVRFSPVWYSMKCMPHFTVLALMAL
;
A
#
# COMPACT_ATOMS: atom_id res chain seq x y z
N MET A 1 33.50 29.69 -36.68
CA MET A 1 33.90 29.37 -35.31
C MET A 1 32.77 29.54 -34.28
N PHE A 2 31.89 30.51 -34.44
CA PHE A 2 30.76 30.73 -33.48
C PHE A 2 29.61 29.71 -33.56
N SER A 3 29.44 29.00 -34.68
CA SER A 3 28.34 28.02 -34.85
C SER A 3 28.55 26.74 -34.07
N TYR A 4 29.78 26.25 -33.96
CA TYR A 4 30.12 25.03 -33.20
C TYR A 4 30.02 25.21 -31.67
N LEU A 5 30.30 26.45 -31.17
CA LEU A 5 30.19 26.76 -29.76
C LEU A 5 28.73 26.73 -29.28
N LYS A 6 27.78 27.20 -30.08
CA LYS A 6 26.34 27.12 -29.76
C LYS A 6 25.83 25.68 -29.76
N LEU A 7 26.29 24.86 -30.68
CA LEU A 7 25.94 23.43 -30.76
C LEU A 7 26.47 22.67 -29.53
N PHE A 8 27.70 23.00 -29.08
CA PHE A 8 28.30 22.36 -27.92
C PHE A 8 27.59 22.73 -26.61
N ILE A 9 27.13 23.97 -26.45
CA ILE A 9 26.36 24.43 -25.28
C ILE A 9 25.00 23.74 -25.23
N VAL A 10 24.32 23.58 -26.36
CA VAL A 10 23.02 22.89 -26.43
C VAL A 10 23.17 21.39 -26.14
N LEU A 11 24.20 20.74 -26.66
CA LEU A 11 24.50 19.32 -26.38
C LEU A 11 24.89 19.10 -24.90
N PHE A 12 25.64 20.01 -24.29
CA PHE A 12 26.01 19.94 -22.87
C PHE A 12 24.80 20.18 -21.98
N ALA A 13 23.90 21.09 -22.33
CA ALA A 13 22.64 21.32 -21.61
C ALA A 13 21.68 20.11 -21.69
N ILE A 14 21.64 19.41 -22.82
CA ILE A 14 20.84 18.18 -22.97
C ILE A 14 21.45 17.03 -22.18
N PHE A 15 22.79 16.93 -22.12
CA PHE A 15 23.47 15.87 -21.36
C PHE A 15 23.33 16.04 -19.84
N THR A 16 23.25 17.28 -19.33
CA THR A 16 23.02 17.55 -17.89
C THR A 16 21.55 17.34 -17.47
N LEU A 17 20.60 17.36 -18.41
CA LEU A 17 19.18 17.12 -18.10
C LEU A 17 18.84 15.62 -17.92
N VAL A 18 19.68 14.71 -18.42
CA VAL A 18 19.41 13.26 -18.41
C VAL A 18 19.83 12.56 -17.10
N THR A 19 20.57 13.24 -16.19
CA THR A 19 21.12 12.62 -14.99
C THR A 19 20.48 13.05 -13.66
N LEU A 20 19.33 13.70 -13.69
CA LEU A 20 18.57 14.03 -12.49
C LEU A 20 17.47 12.97 -12.20
N GLU A 21 17.85 11.68 -12.27
CA GLU A 21 17.14 10.70 -11.46
C GLU A 21 17.61 10.92 -10.01
N GLY A 22 16.80 11.68 -9.27
CA GLY A 22 17.01 11.82 -7.83
C GLY A 22 17.05 10.42 -7.20
N PRO A 23 17.90 10.18 -6.17
CA PRO A 23 18.00 8.89 -5.53
C PRO A 23 16.59 8.46 -5.12
N ALA A 24 16.18 7.27 -5.57
CA ALA A 24 14.95 6.65 -5.12
C ALA A 24 14.95 6.72 -3.59
N SER A 25 13.99 7.46 -3.02
CA SER A 25 13.93 7.65 -1.57
C SER A 25 13.87 6.28 -0.92
N ALA A 26 14.99 5.82 -0.40
CA ALA A 26 15.08 4.56 0.32
C ALA A 26 14.03 4.58 1.43
N LYS A 27 13.22 3.54 1.51
CA LYS A 27 12.23 3.44 2.59
C LYS A 27 13.00 3.47 3.91
N PRO A 28 12.65 4.37 4.84
CA PRO A 28 13.42 4.52 6.07
C PRO A 28 13.27 3.33 7.03
N LEU A 29 12.34 2.42 6.74
CA LEU A 29 12.03 1.27 7.59
C LEU A 29 11.86 0.02 6.74
N ASP A 30 12.70 -0.98 7.00
CA ASP A 30 12.53 -2.33 6.50
C ASP A 30 11.68 -3.13 7.48
N VAL A 31 10.77 -3.93 6.95
CA VAL A 31 9.84 -4.76 7.73
C VAL A 31 9.90 -6.18 7.19
N LEU A 32 10.12 -7.13 8.08
CA LEU A 32 10.05 -8.56 7.79
C LEU A 32 9.01 -9.19 8.70
N ILE A 33 8.09 -9.94 8.11
CA ILE A 33 7.12 -10.76 8.84
C ILE A 33 7.59 -12.20 8.75
N GLN A 34 7.61 -12.87 9.88
CA GLN A 34 7.75 -14.33 9.97
C GLN A 34 6.53 -14.86 10.71
N ASN A 35 6.11 -16.05 10.37
CA ASN A 35 4.97 -16.70 10.97
C ASN A 35 5.27 -18.16 11.25
N GLU A 36 4.76 -18.67 12.36
CA GLU A 36 4.77 -20.06 12.73
C GLU A 36 3.34 -20.48 13.07
N VAL A 37 2.91 -21.61 12.56
CA VAL A 37 1.57 -22.14 12.80
C VAL A 37 1.69 -23.58 13.20
N ASP A 38 1.19 -23.93 14.40
CA ASP A 38 1.18 -25.30 14.87
C ASP A 38 0.01 -26.10 14.28
N ASP A 39 0.00 -27.41 14.53
CA ASP A 39 -1.05 -28.33 14.06
C ASP A 39 -2.43 -28.03 14.63
N ALA A 40 -2.50 -27.39 15.80
CA ALA A 40 -3.73 -26.95 16.43
C ALA A 40 -4.25 -25.63 15.83
N GLY A 41 -3.44 -24.97 14.98
CA GLY A 41 -3.75 -23.71 14.33
C GLY A 41 -3.39 -22.48 15.16
N ASN A 42 -2.63 -22.62 16.25
CA ASN A 42 -2.12 -21.46 16.97
C ASN A 42 -1.09 -20.74 16.10
N VAL A 43 -1.19 -19.44 16.03
CA VAL A 43 -0.36 -18.60 15.15
C VAL A 43 0.54 -17.74 16.01
N ASN A 44 1.84 -17.84 15.78
CA ASN A 44 2.84 -16.94 16.32
C ASN A 44 3.40 -16.07 15.20
N LEU A 45 3.31 -14.75 15.35
CA LEU A 45 3.77 -13.76 14.37
C LEU A 45 4.98 -13.00 14.93
N LEU A 46 6.08 -13.02 14.19
CA LEU A 46 7.27 -12.25 14.48
C LEU A 46 7.36 -11.08 13.48
N LEU A 47 7.52 -9.88 14.00
CA LEU A 47 7.71 -8.65 13.23
C LEU A 47 9.10 -8.10 13.49
N SER A 48 9.99 -8.21 12.52
CA SER A 48 11.30 -7.60 12.57
C SER A 48 11.28 -6.25 11.87
N LEU A 49 11.68 -5.21 12.57
CA LEU A 49 11.77 -3.84 12.10
C LEU A 49 13.22 -3.40 12.11
N LYS A 50 13.71 -2.85 10.99
CA LYS A 50 15.05 -2.27 10.89
C LYS A 50 14.97 -0.86 10.35
N ASN A 51 15.55 0.10 11.07
CA ASN A 51 15.71 1.45 10.53
C ASN A 51 16.88 1.45 9.51
N SER A 52 16.55 1.42 8.23
CA SER A 52 17.48 1.49 7.12
C SER A 52 17.75 2.92 6.64
N GLY A 53 17.12 3.91 7.27
CA GLY A 53 17.37 5.32 7.02
C GLY A 53 18.62 5.84 7.69
N SER A 54 19.00 7.08 7.37
CA SER A 54 20.17 7.78 7.94
C SER A 54 19.86 8.57 9.23
N ARG A 55 18.60 8.60 9.66
CA ARG A 55 18.12 9.34 10.84
C ARG A 55 17.32 8.46 11.77
N PRO A 56 17.28 8.75 13.08
CA PRO A 56 16.40 8.06 14.00
C PRO A 56 14.92 8.23 13.60
N ILE A 57 14.12 7.21 13.87
CA ILE A 57 12.67 7.27 13.80
C ILE A 57 12.09 7.12 15.22
N TYR A 58 10.94 7.74 15.46
CA TYR A 58 10.38 7.90 16.79
C TYR A 58 8.95 7.38 16.87
N HIS A 59 8.55 6.99 18.09
CA HIS A 59 7.17 6.59 18.39
C HIS A 59 6.63 5.53 17.43
N VAL A 60 7.48 4.56 17.08
CA VAL A 60 7.13 3.49 16.15
C VAL A 60 6.01 2.66 16.76
N ARG A 61 4.90 2.53 16.02
CA ARG A 61 3.67 1.84 16.44
C ARG A 61 3.35 0.75 15.43
N PRO A 62 3.83 -0.47 15.66
CA PRO A 62 3.48 -1.58 14.80
C PRO A 62 2.12 -2.15 15.16
N MET A 63 1.39 -2.60 14.15
CA MET A 63 0.16 -3.35 14.31
C MET A 63 0.05 -4.44 13.25
N PHE A 64 -0.57 -5.57 13.63
CA PHE A 64 -0.96 -6.62 12.70
C PHE A 64 -2.48 -6.56 12.45
N HIS A 65 -2.84 -6.72 11.20
CA HIS A 65 -4.17 -7.15 10.81
C HIS A 65 -4.06 -8.58 10.30
N PHE A 66 -4.72 -9.48 11.01
CA PHE A 66 -4.73 -10.89 10.70
C PHE A 66 -6.18 -11.39 10.75
N HIS A 67 -6.65 -11.96 9.65
CA HIS A 67 -8.00 -12.49 9.50
C HIS A 67 -9.06 -11.42 9.84
N HIS A 68 -9.75 -11.52 10.98
CA HIS A 68 -10.75 -10.55 11.44
C HIS A 68 -10.31 -9.71 12.63
N SER A 69 -9.07 -9.85 13.06
CA SER A 69 -8.53 -9.15 14.22
C SER A 69 -7.45 -8.14 13.85
N MET A 70 -7.42 -7.06 14.62
CA MET A 70 -6.32 -6.09 14.60
C MET A 70 -5.64 -6.13 15.96
N SER A 71 -4.34 -6.31 15.97
CA SER A 71 -3.54 -6.39 17.17
C SER A 71 -2.45 -5.33 17.15
N MET A 72 -2.45 -4.47 18.15
CA MET A 72 -1.37 -3.50 18.35
C MET A 72 -0.24 -4.15 19.16
N MET A 73 0.99 -3.91 18.71
CA MET A 73 2.20 -4.37 19.40
C MET A 73 2.77 -3.27 20.30
N SER A 74 3.80 -3.62 21.06
CA SER A 74 4.48 -2.68 21.95
C SER A 74 5.06 -1.51 21.17
N LYS A 75 4.81 -0.29 21.67
CA LYS A 75 5.35 0.94 21.09
C LYS A 75 6.85 1.01 21.32
N ILE A 76 7.61 1.35 20.28
CA ILE A 76 9.04 1.62 20.35
C ILE A 76 9.23 3.12 20.37
N MET A 77 9.87 3.66 21.38
CA MET A 77 10.00 5.12 21.54
C MET A 77 10.96 5.72 20.53
N ARG A 78 12.03 4.99 20.22
CA ARG A 78 13.07 5.42 19.27
C ARG A 78 13.74 4.18 18.65
N LEU A 79 14.04 4.26 17.38
CA LEU A 79 14.81 3.27 16.63
C LEU A 79 15.91 4.00 15.84
N ASP A 80 17.16 3.80 16.22
CA ASP A 80 18.31 4.48 15.63
C ASP A 80 18.67 3.93 14.25
N PRO A 81 19.41 4.67 13.42
CA PRO A 81 19.89 4.18 12.13
C PRO A 81 20.62 2.84 12.26
N GLY A 82 20.26 1.86 11.43
CA GLY A 82 20.83 0.51 11.45
C GLY A 82 20.31 -0.39 12.57
N GLN A 83 19.60 0.15 13.58
CA GLN A 83 19.05 -0.63 14.67
C GLN A 83 17.90 -1.53 14.17
N SER A 84 17.86 -2.75 14.71
CA SER A 84 16.78 -3.71 14.46
C SER A 84 16.13 -4.13 15.76
N ILE A 85 14.84 -4.41 15.71
CA ILE A 85 14.07 -4.98 16.82
C ILE A 85 13.10 -6.02 16.27
N THR A 86 12.90 -7.11 17.00
CA THR A 86 11.89 -8.12 16.69
C THR A 86 10.84 -8.11 17.79
N LEU A 87 9.59 -8.08 17.39
CA LEU A 87 8.42 -8.12 18.27
C LEU A 87 7.64 -9.40 17.98
N GLU A 88 7.13 -10.02 19.00
CA GLU A 88 6.34 -11.24 18.92
C GLU A 88 4.87 -10.94 19.24
N ASN A 89 3.98 -11.64 18.54
CA ASN A 89 2.54 -11.56 18.78
C ASN A 89 1.89 -12.94 18.58
N ASP A 90 1.53 -13.56 19.69
CA ASP A 90 0.84 -14.84 19.80
C ASP A 90 -0.65 -14.70 20.18
N LYS A 91 -1.17 -13.47 20.23
CA LYS A 91 -2.50 -13.14 20.77
C LYS A 91 -3.62 -13.22 19.71
N HIS A 92 -3.49 -14.10 18.73
CA HIS A 92 -4.52 -14.30 17.72
C HIS A 92 -5.36 -15.54 18.03
N PRO A 93 -6.66 -15.51 17.69
CA PRO A 93 -7.45 -16.73 17.72
C PRO A 93 -6.83 -17.78 16.79
N PRO A 94 -6.82 -19.08 17.16
CA PRO A 94 -6.27 -20.12 16.32
C PRO A 94 -7.06 -20.23 15.01
N VAL A 95 -6.34 -20.47 13.91
CA VAL A 95 -6.94 -20.78 12.62
C VAL A 95 -7.49 -22.20 12.64
N ARG A 96 -8.73 -22.34 12.20
CA ARG A 96 -9.43 -23.64 12.26
C ARG A 96 -9.68 -24.26 10.89
N ARG A 97 -9.64 -23.46 9.83
CA ARG A 97 -9.91 -23.91 8.47
C ARG A 97 -8.59 -24.08 7.74
N VAL A 98 -8.43 -25.16 7.01
CA VAL A 98 -7.27 -25.35 6.14
C VAL A 98 -7.28 -24.29 5.02
N GLY A 99 -6.11 -23.79 4.63
CA GLY A 99 -6.01 -22.85 3.53
C GLY A 99 -5.02 -21.71 3.73
N ARG A 100 -5.18 -20.68 2.92
CA ARG A 100 -4.30 -19.50 2.87
C ARG A 100 -4.86 -18.36 3.71
N TYR A 101 -4.03 -17.81 4.59
CA TYR A 101 -4.35 -16.69 5.48
C TYR A 101 -3.47 -15.48 5.16
N PRO A 102 -4.07 -14.31 4.89
CA PRO A 102 -3.31 -13.10 4.66
C PRO A 102 -2.89 -12.46 5.97
N LEU A 103 -1.71 -11.86 5.96
CA LEU A 103 -1.15 -11.05 7.04
C LEU A 103 -0.91 -9.64 6.53
N THR A 104 -1.25 -8.64 7.32
CA THR A 104 -0.90 -7.26 7.04
C THR A 104 -0.24 -6.66 8.27
N ALA A 105 0.98 -6.15 8.12
CA ALA A 105 1.63 -5.32 9.12
C ALA A 105 1.56 -3.87 8.68
N MET A 106 1.08 -3.01 9.57
CA MET A 106 1.15 -1.56 9.40
C MET A 106 2.02 -0.99 10.51
N VAL A 107 3.00 -0.18 10.14
CA VAL A 107 3.92 0.44 11.09
C VAL A 107 3.87 1.95 10.90
N GLU A 108 3.34 2.65 11.89
CA GLU A 108 3.35 4.11 11.95
C GLU A 108 4.56 4.60 12.72
N PHE A 109 5.17 5.72 12.29
CA PHE A 109 6.31 6.34 12.97
C PHE A 109 6.42 7.83 12.63
N TRP A 110 7.27 8.54 13.36
CA TRP A 110 7.59 9.95 13.15
C TRP A 110 9.09 10.14 12.90
N LEU A 111 9.43 11.14 12.11
CA LEU A 111 10.83 11.52 11.84
C LEU A 111 11.41 12.47 12.90
N HIS A 112 10.57 13.00 13.79
CA HIS A 112 10.97 13.91 14.86
C HIS A 112 10.41 13.44 16.23
N PRO A 113 11.15 13.63 17.32
CA PRO A 113 10.74 13.17 18.65
C PRO A 113 9.48 13.87 19.15
N ASN A 114 9.26 15.13 18.78
CA ASN A 114 8.12 15.94 19.21
C ASN A 114 6.89 15.80 18.27
N GLY A 115 6.88 14.82 17.38
CA GLY A 115 5.79 14.62 16.41
C GLY A 115 6.11 15.20 15.04
N GLY A 116 5.14 15.85 14.41
CA GLY A 116 5.22 16.31 13.02
C GLY A 116 4.46 15.40 12.08
N THR A 117 4.90 15.28 10.83
CA THR A 117 4.23 14.46 9.83
C THR A 117 4.39 12.98 10.16
N LYS A 118 3.28 12.31 10.41
CA LYS A 118 3.22 10.86 10.61
C LYS A 118 3.52 10.14 9.30
N GLN A 119 4.47 9.22 9.36
CA GLN A 119 4.78 8.29 8.29
C GLN A 119 4.15 6.94 8.58
N SER A 120 3.89 6.13 7.57
CA SER A 120 3.60 4.73 7.78
C SER A 120 4.06 3.88 6.60
N VAL A 121 4.33 2.62 6.89
CA VAL A 121 4.62 1.59 5.91
C VAL A 121 3.63 0.45 6.08
N LEU A 122 3.22 -0.12 4.95
CA LEU A 122 2.30 -1.24 4.89
C LEU A 122 3.03 -2.42 4.26
N PHE A 123 2.97 -3.55 4.94
CA PHE A 123 3.49 -4.83 4.48
C PHE A 123 2.38 -5.87 4.48
N THR A 124 2.38 -6.71 3.46
CA THR A 124 1.49 -7.87 3.39
C THR A 124 2.31 -9.12 3.18
N ASP A 125 1.85 -10.19 3.78
CA ASP A 125 2.37 -11.54 3.65
C ASP A 125 1.20 -12.53 3.74
N SER A 126 1.48 -13.81 3.69
CA SER A 126 0.48 -14.86 3.88
C SER A 126 1.15 -16.17 4.26
N PHE A 127 0.41 -17.00 4.98
CA PHE A 127 0.83 -18.38 5.24
C PHE A 127 -0.27 -19.37 4.85
N PHE A 128 0.11 -20.63 4.82
CA PHE A 128 -0.82 -21.74 4.61
C PHE A 128 -0.94 -22.56 5.90
N PHE A 129 -2.18 -22.89 6.25
CA PHE A 129 -2.47 -23.86 7.30
C PHE A 129 -2.88 -25.18 6.67
N LYS A 130 -2.08 -26.22 6.88
CA LYS A 130 -2.24 -27.61 6.39
C LYS A 130 -2.26 -27.77 4.87
N GLU A 131 -3.02 -26.97 4.10
CA GLU A 131 -3.15 -27.12 2.65
C GLU A 131 -2.82 -25.82 1.90
N PRO A 132 -2.03 -25.87 0.82
CA PRO A 132 -1.71 -24.71 -0.01
C PRO A 132 -2.84 -24.41 -1.00
N LEU A 133 -3.96 -23.91 -0.51
CA LEU A 133 -5.13 -23.60 -1.33
C LEU A 133 -4.97 -22.29 -2.09
N VAL A 134 -5.36 -22.32 -3.37
CA VAL A 134 -5.33 -21.16 -4.26
C VAL A 134 -6.75 -20.63 -4.47
N SER A 135 -6.92 -19.31 -4.39
CA SER A 135 -8.19 -18.65 -4.65
C SER A 135 -8.64 -18.84 -6.10
N LYS A 136 -9.93 -19.12 -6.30
CA LYS A 136 -10.60 -19.13 -7.60
C LYS A 136 -11.26 -17.78 -7.94
N VAL A 137 -11.08 -16.78 -7.11
CA VAL A 137 -11.47 -15.40 -7.38
C VAL A 137 -10.22 -14.64 -7.81
N GLU A 138 -10.25 -14.17 -9.04
CA GLU A 138 -9.19 -13.40 -9.68
C GLU A 138 -9.65 -11.95 -9.87
N GLY A 139 -8.71 -11.04 -10.10
CA GLY A 139 -9.06 -9.67 -10.41
C GLY A 139 -7.88 -8.82 -10.84
N ASN A 140 -8.18 -7.58 -11.15
CA ASN A 140 -7.19 -6.56 -11.39
C ASN A 140 -7.61 -5.21 -10.80
N LEU A 141 -6.64 -4.32 -10.65
CA LEU A 141 -6.80 -2.94 -10.25
C LEU A 141 -6.28 -2.04 -11.36
N ALA A 142 -7.11 -1.13 -11.81
CA ALA A 142 -6.73 -0.08 -12.75
C ALA A 142 -7.05 1.30 -12.16
N SER A 143 -6.27 2.31 -12.50
CA SER A 143 -6.46 3.68 -12.01
C SER A 143 -6.73 4.61 -13.19
N VAL A 144 -7.80 5.39 -13.07
CA VAL A 144 -8.13 6.48 -13.99
C VAL A 144 -7.93 7.79 -13.24
N THR A 145 -7.02 8.60 -13.73
CA THR A 145 -6.66 9.89 -13.12
C THR A 145 -7.72 10.94 -13.45
N ASP A 146 -8.15 11.69 -12.46
CA ASP A 146 -8.97 12.89 -12.53
C ASP A 146 -8.16 14.08 -12.01
N LEU A 147 -8.69 15.31 -12.07
CA LEU A 147 -7.96 16.54 -11.71
C LEU A 147 -7.42 16.49 -10.27
N ASP A 148 -8.29 16.26 -9.29
CA ASP A 148 -7.94 16.27 -7.86
C ASP A 148 -8.14 14.91 -7.18
N SER A 149 -8.53 13.90 -7.93
CA SER A 149 -8.82 12.56 -7.45
C SER A 149 -8.32 11.50 -8.43
N SER A 150 -8.51 10.26 -8.06
CA SER A 150 -8.32 9.12 -8.94
C SER A 150 -9.45 8.13 -8.72
N ILE A 151 -9.92 7.50 -9.79
CA ILE A 151 -10.91 6.42 -9.70
C ILE A 151 -10.14 5.10 -9.80
N LEU A 152 -10.16 4.35 -8.71
CA LEU A 152 -9.65 2.98 -8.69
C LEU A 152 -10.75 2.04 -9.18
N LYS A 153 -10.53 1.44 -10.33
CA LYS A 153 -11.42 0.43 -10.91
C LYS A 153 -10.97 -0.94 -10.47
N VAL A 154 -11.85 -1.64 -9.76
CA VAL A 154 -11.66 -3.01 -9.29
C VAL A 154 -12.47 -3.93 -10.17
N PHE A 155 -11.82 -4.86 -10.83
CA PHE A 155 -12.46 -5.96 -11.54
C PHE A 155 -12.21 -7.27 -10.79
N LEU A 156 -13.27 -8.04 -10.55
CA LEU A 156 -13.21 -9.36 -9.93
C LEU A 156 -13.99 -10.38 -10.77
N LYS A 157 -13.46 -11.60 -10.86
CA LYS A 157 -14.08 -12.73 -11.55
C LYS A 157 -14.03 -13.98 -10.67
N ASN A 158 -15.19 -14.57 -10.40
CA ASN A 158 -15.26 -15.90 -9.81
C ASN A 158 -15.08 -16.96 -10.90
N ARG A 159 -13.96 -17.67 -10.89
CA ARG A 159 -13.62 -18.72 -11.87
C ARG A 159 -14.21 -20.10 -11.50
N SER A 160 -14.85 -20.21 -10.36
CA SER A 160 -15.53 -21.46 -9.95
C SER A 160 -16.98 -21.46 -10.39
N GLU A 161 -17.62 -22.61 -10.31
CA GLU A 161 -19.04 -22.79 -10.56
C GLU A 161 -19.92 -22.49 -9.34
N SER A 162 -19.30 -22.42 -8.15
CA SER A 162 -20.01 -22.24 -6.88
C SER A 162 -20.08 -20.77 -6.47
N LEU A 163 -21.11 -20.47 -5.69
CA LEU A 163 -21.31 -19.16 -5.07
C LEU A 163 -20.23 -18.91 -4.01
N LYS A 164 -19.71 -17.66 -3.96
CA LYS A 164 -18.73 -17.21 -2.98
C LYS A 164 -19.27 -16.01 -2.21
N ASN A 165 -19.19 -16.09 -0.88
CA ASN A 165 -19.37 -14.93 0.00
C ASN A 165 -17.99 -14.32 0.23
N ILE A 166 -17.74 -13.19 -0.39
CA ILE A 166 -16.43 -12.55 -0.46
C ILE A 166 -16.37 -11.41 0.55
N ARG A 167 -15.25 -11.34 1.26
CA ARG A 167 -14.79 -10.18 1.98
C ARG A 167 -13.64 -9.55 1.19
N MET A 168 -13.83 -8.31 0.79
CA MET A 168 -12.83 -7.51 0.09
C MET A 168 -12.32 -6.42 1.01
N MET A 169 -11.00 -6.29 1.13
CA MET A 169 -10.35 -5.24 1.91
C MET A 169 -9.34 -4.50 1.06
N LEU A 170 -9.54 -3.19 0.91
CA LEU A 170 -8.63 -2.30 0.20
C LEU A 170 -7.64 -1.68 1.18
N LEU A 171 -6.36 -1.92 0.94
CA LEU A 171 -5.26 -1.39 1.72
C LEU A 171 -4.65 -0.19 0.99
N LEU A 172 -4.91 0.99 1.50
CA LEU A 172 -4.37 2.25 1.00
C LEU A 172 -3.13 2.65 1.80
N PRO A 173 -2.03 3.03 1.12
CA PRO A 173 -0.86 3.56 1.81
C PRO A 173 -1.14 4.96 2.36
N PRO A 174 -0.30 5.45 3.30
CA PRO A 174 -0.36 6.83 3.74
C PRO A 174 -0.28 7.81 2.57
N GLY A 175 -0.98 8.90 2.72
CA GLY A 175 -1.00 9.97 1.72
C GLY A 175 -2.16 9.92 0.76
N ILE A 176 -2.95 8.86 0.77
CA ILE A 176 -4.21 8.77 0.03
C ILE A 176 -5.34 8.23 0.92
N GLU A 177 -6.57 8.56 0.56
CA GLU A 177 -7.77 8.12 1.28
C GLU A 177 -8.94 7.90 0.32
N ALA A 178 -9.83 6.99 0.69
CA ALA A 178 -11.13 6.81 0.04
C ALA A 178 -12.21 7.30 1.00
N LYS A 179 -12.93 8.36 0.63
CA LYS A 179 -13.93 8.99 1.52
C LYS A 179 -15.21 8.16 1.62
N ASP A 180 -15.61 7.57 0.50
CA ASP A 180 -16.88 6.83 0.37
C ASP A 180 -16.71 5.31 0.50
N PHE A 181 -15.55 4.87 1.00
CA PHE A 181 -15.26 3.46 1.17
C PHE A 181 -14.55 3.22 2.51
N SER A 182 -15.17 2.42 3.38
CA SER A 182 -14.65 2.12 4.73
C SER A 182 -13.42 1.19 4.78
N GLY A 183 -12.87 0.84 3.63
CA GLY A 183 -11.73 -0.08 3.50
C GLY A 183 -12.12 -1.56 3.43
N VAL A 184 -13.33 -1.93 3.87
CA VAL A 184 -13.81 -3.33 3.85
C VAL A 184 -15.23 -3.41 3.28
N MET A 185 -15.47 -4.40 2.41
CA MET A 185 -16.79 -4.67 1.85
C MET A 185 -17.02 -6.18 1.76
N GLY A 186 -18.24 -6.60 2.15
CA GLY A 186 -18.74 -7.97 1.96
C GLY A 186 -19.76 -8.03 0.83
N PHE A 187 -19.68 -9.03 -0.03
CA PHE A 187 -20.64 -9.28 -1.11
C PHE A 187 -20.58 -10.72 -1.59
N THR A 188 -21.56 -11.10 -2.38
CA THR A 188 -21.68 -12.44 -2.95
C THR A 188 -21.38 -12.41 -4.45
N MET A 189 -20.67 -13.43 -4.94
CA MET A 189 -20.48 -13.69 -6.37
C MET A 189 -20.96 -15.10 -6.73
N ARG A 190 -21.80 -15.20 -7.75
CA ARG A 190 -22.22 -16.48 -8.33
C ARG A 190 -21.08 -17.14 -9.07
N GLY A 191 -21.20 -18.42 -9.35
CA GLY A 191 -20.27 -19.14 -10.22
C GLY A 191 -20.17 -18.43 -11.59
N GLY A 192 -18.95 -18.21 -12.07
CA GLY A 192 -18.71 -17.51 -13.32
C GLY A 192 -19.02 -16.02 -13.35
N GLU A 193 -19.51 -15.42 -12.27
CA GLU A 193 -19.87 -13.99 -12.22
C GLU A 193 -18.62 -13.10 -12.23
N ALA A 194 -18.75 -11.94 -12.87
CA ALA A 194 -17.79 -10.85 -12.76
C ALA A 194 -18.45 -9.61 -12.12
N LYS A 195 -17.67 -8.89 -11.30
CA LYS A 195 -18.11 -7.64 -10.68
C LYS A 195 -17.08 -6.54 -10.91
N ASN A 196 -17.60 -5.32 -11.09
CA ASN A 196 -16.82 -4.11 -11.19
C ASN A 196 -17.20 -3.17 -10.06
N PHE A 197 -16.21 -2.54 -9.45
CA PHE A 197 -16.38 -1.49 -8.45
C PHE A 197 -15.54 -0.28 -8.84
N GLU A 198 -16.03 0.90 -8.55
CA GLU A 198 -15.28 2.14 -8.69
C GLU A 198 -15.15 2.79 -7.32
N ILE A 199 -13.92 3.03 -6.89
CA ILE A 199 -13.60 3.64 -5.61
C ILE A 199 -12.87 4.93 -5.89
N ARG A 200 -13.45 6.06 -5.49
CA ARG A 200 -12.81 7.36 -5.62
C ARG A 200 -11.79 7.56 -4.51
N VAL A 201 -10.56 7.82 -4.91
CA VAL A 201 -9.41 8.00 -4.02
C VAL A 201 -8.90 9.43 -4.14
N PHE A 202 -8.59 10.04 -3.02
CA PHE A 202 -8.09 11.40 -2.91
C PHE A 202 -6.66 11.40 -2.36
N ARG A 203 -5.83 12.30 -2.87
CA ARG A 203 -4.53 12.59 -2.30
C ARG A 203 -4.72 13.54 -1.11
N ARG A 204 -4.06 13.26 0.01
CA ARG A 204 -4.03 14.18 1.16
C ARG A 204 -3.18 15.40 0.82
N ASP A 205 -3.53 16.52 1.42
CA ASP A 205 -2.78 17.78 1.24
C ASP A 205 -1.30 17.61 1.60
N ASN A 206 -0.42 18.37 0.93
CA ASN A 206 1.03 18.37 1.10
C ASN A 206 1.79 17.10 0.70
N ILE A 207 1.21 16.25 -0.14
CA ILE A 207 1.89 15.08 -0.69
C ILE A 207 2.15 15.30 -2.18
N GLU A 208 3.40 15.43 -2.56
CA GLU A 208 3.82 15.65 -3.95
C GLU A 208 3.85 14.40 -4.81
N ARG A 209 3.83 13.23 -4.17
CA ARG A 209 3.87 11.94 -4.85
C ARG A 209 2.63 11.74 -5.71
N ASP A 210 2.82 11.26 -6.94
CA ASP A 210 1.77 11.04 -7.94
C ASP A 210 1.37 9.56 -8.10
N ARG A 211 2.14 8.61 -7.53
CA ARG A 211 1.92 7.17 -7.65
C ARG A 211 1.94 6.49 -6.29
N PHE A 212 0.91 5.71 -6.00
CA PHE A 212 0.75 5.01 -4.73
C PHE A 212 0.44 3.54 -5.00
N PRO A 213 1.29 2.60 -4.54
CA PRO A 213 0.95 1.19 -4.59
C PRO A 213 -0.23 0.93 -3.66
N VAL A 214 -1.21 0.20 -4.16
CA VAL A 214 -2.40 -0.22 -3.41
C VAL A 214 -2.55 -1.72 -3.48
N ARG A 215 -3.19 -2.32 -2.49
CA ARG A 215 -3.41 -3.75 -2.42
C ARG A 215 -4.87 -4.03 -2.08
N LEU A 216 -5.41 -5.02 -2.75
CA LEU A 216 -6.75 -5.52 -2.51
C LEU A 216 -6.65 -6.95 -2.02
N MET A 217 -7.08 -7.19 -0.79
CA MET A 217 -7.16 -8.51 -0.20
C MET A 217 -8.56 -9.05 -0.44
N ILE A 218 -8.63 -10.28 -0.92
CA ILE A 218 -9.87 -11.03 -1.12
C ILE A 218 -9.83 -12.25 -0.21
N GLU A 219 -10.86 -12.44 0.59
CA GLU A 219 -11.03 -13.61 1.47
C GLU A 219 -12.42 -14.22 1.30
N TYR A 220 -12.51 -15.53 1.35
CA TYR A 220 -13.77 -16.26 1.42
C TYR A 220 -13.57 -17.65 2.00
N GLY A 221 -14.65 -18.22 2.55
CA GLY A 221 -14.71 -19.59 3.01
C GLY A 221 -15.56 -20.46 2.09
N GLU A 222 -15.13 -21.70 1.86
CA GLU A 222 -15.91 -22.72 1.15
C GLU A 222 -15.58 -24.09 1.68
N MET A 223 -16.61 -24.91 1.99
CA MET A 223 -16.47 -26.30 2.46
C MET A 223 -15.41 -26.47 3.54
N LEU A 224 -15.48 -25.66 4.61
CA LEU A 224 -14.54 -25.63 5.73
C LEU A 224 -13.10 -25.23 5.35
N LYS A 225 -12.87 -24.78 4.14
CA LYS A 225 -11.58 -24.25 3.66
C LYS A 225 -11.58 -22.72 3.65
N HIS A 226 -10.40 -22.13 3.84
CA HIS A 226 -10.17 -20.69 3.79
C HIS A 226 -9.32 -20.33 2.58
N TYR A 227 -9.81 -19.39 1.79
CA TYR A 227 -9.16 -18.91 0.59
C TYR A 227 -8.87 -17.45 0.71
N SER A 228 -7.71 -17.04 0.27
CA SER A 228 -7.38 -15.63 0.11
C SER A 228 -6.54 -15.38 -1.12
N SER A 229 -6.60 -14.16 -1.65
CA SER A 229 -5.72 -13.67 -2.70
C SER A 229 -5.41 -12.20 -2.48
N GLU A 230 -4.28 -11.76 -3.01
CA GLU A 230 -3.86 -10.37 -3.03
C GLU A 230 -3.76 -9.90 -4.47
N ILE A 231 -4.37 -8.75 -4.75
CA ILE A 231 -4.34 -8.09 -6.05
C ILE A 231 -3.62 -6.78 -5.88
N ASN A 232 -2.49 -6.63 -6.56
CA ASN A 232 -1.66 -5.44 -6.49
C ASN A 232 -2.05 -4.44 -7.59
N GLY A 233 -2.02 -3.15 -7.26
CA GLY A 233 -2.29 -2.08 -8.18
C GLY A 233 -1.54 -0.80 -7.85
N THR A 234 -1.72 0.21 -8.68
CA THR A 234 -1.15 1.54 -8.46
C THR A 234 -2.20 2.60 -8.73
N VAL A 235 -2.49 3.43 -7.74
CA VAL A 235 -3.27 4.65 -7.94
C VAL A 235 -2.34 5.74 -8.46
N ARG A 236 -2.79 6.43 -9.52
CA ARG A 236 -2.07 7.55 -10.13
C ARG A 236 -2.89 8.82 -9.99
N PHE A 237 -2.22 9.92 -9.70
CA PHE A 237 -2.81 11.26 -9.66
C PHE A 237 -2.17 12.16 -10.72
N SER A 238 -2.86 13.21 -11.09
CA SER A 238 -2.28 14.29 -11.88
C SER A 238 -1.10 14.92 -11.11
N PRO A 239 -0.03 15.36 -11.79
CA PRO A 239 1.03 16.13 -11.15
C PRO A 239 0.46 17.32 -10.39
N VAL A 240 1.08 17.67 -9.26
CA VAL A 240 0.56 18.72 -8.33
C VAL A 240 0.36 20.07 -9.03
N TRP A 241 1.21 20.39 -10.00
CA TRP A 241 1.10 21.63 -10.80
C TRP A 241 -0.13 21.67 -11.74
N TYR A 242 -0.77 20.52 -12.01
CA TYR A 242 -2.03 20.42 -12.76
C TYR A 242 -3.27 20.47 -11.85
N SER A 243 -3.10 20.49 -10.53
CA SER A 243 -4.25 20.52 -9.63
C SER A 243 -5.00 21.84 -9.74
N MET A 244 -6.32 21.79 -9.56
CA MET A 244 -7.17 22.99 -9.55
C MET A 244 -6.71 24.05 -8.56
N LYS A 245 -6.01 23.65 -7.47
CA LYS A 245 -5.44 24.56 -6.47
C LYS A 245 -4.30 25.43 -7.03
N CYS A 246 -3.59 24.97 -8.07
CA CYS A 246 -2.49 25.71 -8.71
C CYS A 246 -2.91 26.47 -9.97
N MET A 247 -4.10 26.20 -10.53
CA MET A 247 -4.59 26.88 -11.73
C MET A 247 -4.60 28.42 -11.66
N PRO A 248 -5.02 29.06 -10.56
CA PRO A 248 -5.00 30.53 -10.48
C PRO A 248 -3.60 31.12 -10.61
N HIS A 249 -2.56 30.41 -10.18
CA HIS A 249 -1.18 30.89 -10.28
C HIS A 249 -0.65 30.85 -11.72
N PHE A 250 -1.09 29.88 -12.53
CA PHE A 250 -0.72 29.79 -13.95
C PHE A 250 -1.40 30.85 -14.81
N THR A 251 -2.65 31.20 -14.52
CA THR A 251 -3.35 32.28 -15.22
C THR A 251 -2.71 33.65 -14.92
N VAL A 252 -2.24 33.89 -13.71
CA VAL A 252 -1.51 35.10 -13.35
C VAL A 252 -0.15 35.17 -14.05
N LEU A 253 0.60 34.05 -14.10
CA LEU A 253 1.89 33.99 -14.81
C LEU A 253 1.73 34.19 -16.33
N ALA A 254 0.70 33.62 -16.93
CA ALA A 254 0.41 33.83 -18.35
C ALA A 254 0.01 35.27 -18.68
N LEU A 255 -0.73 35.95 -17.78
CA LEU A 255 -1.09 37.36 -17.91
C LEU A 255 0.08 38.33 -17.67
N MET A 256 1.13 37.90 -16.95
CA MET A 256 2.35 38.72 -16.76
C MET A 256 3.35 38.57 -17.93
N ALA A 257 3.17 37.54 -18.79
CA ALA A 257 4.02 37.29 -19.93
C ALA A 257 3.48 37.85 -21.27
N LEU A 258 2.30 38.49 -21.25
CA LEU A 258 1.67 39.23 -22.34
C LEU A 258 1.86 40.73 -22.14
#